data_fba8675144b62b9b44a1a65d2ddefb4a
#
_entry.id   fba8675144b62b9b44a1a65d2ddefb4a
#
_cell.length_a   1.000
_cell.length_b   1.000
_cell.length_c   1.000
_cell.angle_alpha   90.00
_cell.angle_beta   90.00
_cell.angle_gamma   90.00
#
_symmetry.space_group_name_H-M   'P 1'
#
loop_
_entity.id
_entity.type
_entity.pdbx_description
1 polymer ?
#
loop_
_entity_poly.entity_id
_entity_poly.type
_entity_poly.pdbx_seq_one_letter_code
_entity_poly.pdbx_strand_id
1 'polypeptide(L)'
;KAMRSPAVARIKEVIRLRTRQFPEDAGPLAHAVRPNTYARIDNLYTATVYEKGAELIRMLRLIVGDEAFFAGMNRYFDTFDGTAATIEDFIAAFQASTDQDLSAFALWYAQAGTPAVRAKGDYNPSERTWRLTLTQTVQPTPGQPDKSPVRIPIRVALFDVNGAKMETRIGDA
;
A
#
# COMPACT_ATOMS: atom_id res chain seq x y z
N LYS A 1 14.34 8.61 14.57
CA LYS A 1 15.24 9.05 13.46
C LYS A 1 14.62 10.12 12.56
N ALA A 2 13.32 10.38 12.64
CA ALA A 2 12.63 11.50 11.97
C ALA A 2 12.85 12.86 12.66
N MET A 3 13.80 12.95 13.58
CA MET A 3 13.94 14.09 14.50
C MET A 3 14.32 15.42 13.84
N ARG A 4 14.75 15.46 12.60
CA ARG A 4 15.15 16.71 11.93
C ARG A 4 14.16 17.22 10.88
N SER A 5 13.52 16.36 10.10
CA SER A 5 12.50 16.71 9.13
C SER A 5 11.79 15.46 8.60
N PRO A 6 10.49 15.28 8.87
CA PRO A 6 9.70 14.19 8.30
C PRO A 6 9.70 14.18 6.77
N ALA A 7 9.69 15.37 6.13
CA ALA A 7 9.71 15.48 4.67
C ALA A 7 11.03 14.96 4.07
N VAL A 8 12.18 15.31 4.67
CA VAL A 8 13.48 14.80 4.22
C VAL A 8 13.61 13.28 4.44
N ALA A 9 13.09 12.75 5.55
CA ALA A 9 13.05 11.32 5.78
C ALA A 9 12.22 10.63 4.68
N ARG A 10 11.05 11.18 4.36
CA ARG A 10 10.18 10.65 3.31
C ARG A 10 10.84 10.65 1.92
N ILE A 11 11.55 11.70 1.56
CA ILE A 11 12.30 11.76 0.28
C ILE A 11 13.32 10.62 0.21
N LYS A 12 14.06 10.36 1.29
CA LYS A 12 15.05 9.27 1.33
C LYS A 12 14.41 7.89 1.23
N GLU A 13 13.28 7.67 1.89
CA GLU A 13 12.51 6.42 1.79
C GLU A 13 12.02 6.18 0.35
N VAL A 14 11.46 7.20 -0.31
CA VAL A 14 11.01 7.11 -1.70
C VAL A 14 12.18 6.83 -2.64
N ILE A 15 13.34 7.45 -2.42
CA ILE A 15 14.55 7.17 -3.22
C ILE A 15 14.93 5.69 -3.08
N ARG A 16 14.99 5.15 -1.87
CA ARG A 16 15.32 3.73 -1.63
C ARG A 16 14.31 2.79 -2.29
N LEU A 17 13.02 3.10 -2.13
CA LEU A 17 11.95 2.33 -2.76
C LEU A 17 12.15 2.25 -4.29
N ARG A 18 12.39 3.40 -4.94
CA ARG A 18 12.55 3.49 -6.39
C ARG A 18 13.87 2.91 -6.92
N THR A 19 14.96 3.04 -6.16
CA THR A 19 16.29 2.62 -6.63
C THR A 19 16.64 1.19 -6.25
N ARG A 20 15.96 0.59 -5.28
CA ARG A 20 16.24 -0.75 -4.79
C ARG A 20 15.05 -1.68 -4.93
N GLN A 21 13.91 -1.32 -4.32
CA GLN A 21 12.76 -2.22 -4.21
C GLN A 21 12.05 -2.39 -5.56
N PHE A 22 11.80 -1.32 -6.32
CA PHE A 22 11.16 -1.46 -7.64
C PHE A 22 11.96 -2.31 -8.62
N PRO A 23 13.29 -2.16 -8.75
CA PRO A 23 14.09 -3.07 -9.55
C PRO A 23 14.06 -4.53 -9.06
N GLU A 24 14.04 -4.76 -7.73
CA GLU A 24 13.92 -6.10 -7.15
C GLU A 24 12.56 -6.73 -7.52
N ASP A 25 11.47 -5.97 -7.39
CA ASP A 25 10.10 -6.42 -7.68
C ASP A 25 9.83 -6.63 -9.19
N ALA A 26 10.63 -6.00 -10.05
CA ALA A 26 10.57 -6.16 -11.51
C ALA A 26 11.57 -7.20 -12.05
N GLY A 27 12.41 -7.76 -11.19
CA GLY A 27 13.49 -8.67 -11.56
C GLY A 27 13.13 -10.15 -11.40
N PRO A 28 14.08 -11.04 -11.77
CA PRO A 28 13.89 -12.49 -11.66
C PRO A 28 13.83 -13.00 -10.22
N LEU A 29 14.22 -12.19 -9.25
CA LEU A 29 14.16 -12.48 -7.82
C LEU A 29 12.96 -11.84 -7.13
N ALA A 30 11.97 -11.35 -7.89
CA ALA A 30 10.75 -10.79 -7.34
C ALA A 30 10.04 -11.82 -6.45
N HIS A 31 9.67 -11.39 -5.24
CA HIS A 31 9.02 -12.21 -4.24
C HIS A 31 8.04 -11.40 -3.41
N ALA A 32 7.13 -12.08 -2.73
CA ALA A 32 6.17 -11.45 -1.82
C ALA A 32 6.88 -10.83 -0.60
N VAL A 33 6.22 -9.85 0.05
CA VAL A 33 6.70 -9.30 1.33
C VAL A 33 6.72 -10.38 2.42
N ARG A 34 5.76 -11.31 2.38
CA ARG A 34 5.75 -12.54 3.16
C ARG A 34 5.99 -13.73 2.22
N PRO A 35 7.25 -14.10 1.94
CA PRO A 35 7.53 -15.26 1.11
C PRO A 35 7.15 -16.55 1.86
N ASN A 36 6.60 -17.52 1.13
CA ASN A 36 6.24 -18.82 1.70
C ASN A 36 7.45 -19.75 1.86
N THR A 37 8.53 -19.47 1.11
CA THR A 37 9.75 -20.28 1.11
C THR A 37 10.97 -19.39 0.99
N TYR A 38 12.08 -19.81 1.57
CA TYR A 38 13.39 -19.18 1.43
C TYR A 38 14.48 -20.26 1.51
N ALA A 39 15.59 -20.06 0.83
CA ALA A 39 16.70 -21.00 0.85
C ALA A 39 17.52 -20.88 2.13
N ARG A 40 17.73 -19.67 2.62
CA ARG A 40 18.46 -19.36 3.85
C ARG A 40 17.78 -18.19 4.56
N ILE A 41 17.87 -18.13 5.89
CA ILE A 41 17.22 -17.08 6.67
C ILE A 41 17.70 -15.66 6.34
N ASP A 42 18.96 -15.51 5.98
CA ASP A 42 19.54 -14.23 5.56
C ASP A 42 18.97 -13.72 4.22
N ASN A 43 18.36 -14.58 3.41
CA ASN A 43 17.66 -14.20 2.18
C ASN A 43 16.34 -13.45 2.43
N LEU A 44 15.84 -13.41 3.67
CA LEU A 44 14.66 -12.61 4.05
C LEU A 44 14.95 -11.11 4.21
N TYR A 45 16.22 -10.70 4.30
CA TYR A 45 16.61 -9.30 4.53
C TYR A 45 16.72 -8.51 3.21
N THR A 46 15.64 -8.51 2.43
CA THR A 46 15.55 -7.89 1.10
C THR A 46 14.94 -6.49 1.15
N ALA A 47 15.09 -5.73 0.07
CA ALA A 47 14.42 -4.43 -0.06
C ALA A 47 12.88 -4.59 -0.08
N THR A 48 12.37 -5.68 -0.65
CA THR A 48 10.94 -6.00 -0.65
C THR A 48 10.41 -6.21 0.77
N VAL A 49 11.09 -7.00 1.60
CA VAL A 49 10.63 -7.23 2.97
C VAL A 49 10.70 -5.93 3.80
N TYR A 50 11.78 -5.16 3.70
CA TYR A 50 11.98 -3.96 4.51
C TYR A 50 11.29 -2.72 3.95
N GLU A 51 11.62 -2.33 2.72
CA GLU A 51 11.17 -1.03 2.18
C GLU A 51 9.69 -1.10 1.74
N LYS A 52 9.30 -2.15 1.01
CA LYS A 52 7.88 -2.37 0.64
C LYS A 52 7.05 -2.70 1.88
N GLY A 53 7.55 -3.53 2.80
CA GLY A 53 6.88 -3.81 4.08
C GLY A 53 6.58 -2.55 4.88
N ALA A 54 7.54 -1.63 5.01
CA ALA A 54 7.33 -0.33 5.67
C ALA A 54 6.27 0.52 4.96
N GLU A 55 6.25 0.53 3.61
CA GLU A 55 5.21 1.23 2.84
C GLU A 55 3.82 0.61 3.03
N LEU A 56 3.72 -0.70 3.21
CA LEU A 56 2.44 -1.36 3.51
C LEU A 56 1.89 -0.91 4.87
N ILE A 57 2.72 -0.82 5.90
CA ILE A 57 2.30 -0.29 7.20
C ILE A 57 1.82 1.16 7.08
N ARG A 58 2.55 1.98 6.31
CA ARG A 58 2.15 3.35 6.04
C ARG A 58 0.83 3.43 5.27
N MET A 59 0.64 2.56 4.28
CA MET A 59 -0.60 2.47 3.50
C MET A 59 -1.76 2.02 4.37
N LEU A 60 -1.58 1.02 5.23
CA LEU A 60 -2.59 0.56 6.17
C LEU A 60 -3.11 1.74 7.03
N ARG A 61 -2.20 2.53 7.59
CA ARG A 61 -2.57 3.73 8.35
C ARG A 61 -3.40 4.73 7.54
N LEU A 62 -3.10 4.92 6.25
CA LEU A 62 -3.89 5.78 5.37
C LEU A 62 -5.28 5.22 5.08
N ILE A 63 -5.42 3.90 5.02
CA ILE A 63 -6.69 3.22 4.74
C ILE A 63 -7.61 3.27 5.96
N VAL A 64 -7.10 2.93 7.14
CA VAL A 64 -7.93 2.80 8.34
C VAL A 64 -8.06 4.11 9.14
N GLY A 65 -7.15 5.08 8.92
CA GLY A 65 -7.06 6.32 9.68
C GLY A 65 -6.26 6.15 10.97
N ASP A 66 -5.89 7.28 11.60
CA ASP A 66 -4.99 7.28 12.76
C ASP A 66 -5.60 6.59 13.98
N GLU A 67 -6.85 6.83 14.28
CA GLU A 67 -7.52 6.25 15.46
C GLU A 67 -7.55 4.73 15.40
N ALA A 68 -8.10 4.16 14.30
CA ALA A 68 -8.18 2.72 14.11
C ALA A 68 -6.78 2.09 13.97
N PHE A 69 -5.81 2.83 13.39
CA PHE A 69 -4.44 2.36 13.29
C PHE A 69 -3.81 2.15 14.67
N PHE A 70 -3.91 3.13 15.58
CA PHE A 70 -3.34 2.98 16.91
C PHE A 70 -4.13 1.99 17.77
N ALA A 71 -5.44 1.90 17.60
CA ALA A 71 -6.25 0.86 18.26
C ALA A 71 -5.81 -0.54 17.81
N GLY A 72 -5.59 -0.74 16.50
CA GLY A 72 -5.07 -2.01 15.94
C GLY A 72 -3.67 -2.35 16.43
N MET A 73 -2.78 -1.36 16.51
CA MET A 73 -1.43 -1.54 17.08
C MET A 73 -1.48 -1.97 18.55
N ASN A 74 -2.27 -1.28 19.38
CA ASN A 74 -2.42 -1.65 20.78
C ASN A 74 -2.97 -3.07 20.92
N ARG A 75 -4.06 -3.39 20.19
CA ARG A 75 -4.64 -4.74 20.18
C ARG A 75 -3.61 -5.80 19.78
N TYR A 76 -2.80 -5.52 18.75
CA TYR A 76 -1.76 -6.45 18.31
C TYR A 76 -0.75 -6.72 19.42
N PHE A 77 -0.22 -5.70 20.08
CA PHE A 77 0.72 -5.86 21.18
C PHE A 77 0.08 -6.52 22.41
N ASP A 78 -1.11 -6.08 22.81
CA ASP A 78 -1.81 -6.64 23.95
C ASP A 78 -2.11 -8.15 23.78
N THR A 79 -2.34 -8.59 22.52
CA THR A 79 -2.68 -9.99 22.23
C THR A 79 -1.45 -10.86 22.02
N PHE A 80 -0.40 -10.33 21.38
CA PHE A 80 0.69 -11.17 20.85
C PHE A 80 2.07 -10.86 21.44
N ASP A 81 2.20 -9.92 22.39
CA ASP A 81 3.48 -9.65 23.04
C ASP A 81 4.03 -10.91 23.70
N GLY A 82 5.31 -11.18 23.49
CA GLY A 82 5.98 -12.38 23.98
C GLY A 82 5.59 -13.70 23.27
N THR A 83 4.82 -13.64 22.17
CA THR A 83 4.41 -14.82 21.38
C THR A 83 5.01 -14.79 19.96
N ALA A 84 4.84 -15.88 19.22
CA ALA A 84 5.19 -15.98 17.80
C ALA A 84 3.97 -15.60 16.95
N ALA A 85 3.82 -14.33 16.60
CA ALA A 85 2.72 -13.83 15.78
C ALA A 85 3.02 -13.94 14.28
N THR A 86 1.97 -14.10 13.48
CA THR A 86 2.01 -14.13 12.02
C THR A 86 1.57 -12.78 11.41
N ILE A 87 1.74 -12.61 10.10
CA ILE A 87 1.18 -11.45 9.38
C ILE A 87 -0.36 -11.51 9.39
N GLU A 88 -0.94 -12.69 9.34
CA GLU A 88 -2.38 -12.91 9.45
C GLU A 88 -2.94 -12.42 10.79
N ASP A 89 -2.24 -12.69 11.88
CA ASP A 89 -2.58 -12.19 13.24
C ASP A 89 -2.50 -10.67 13.29
N PHE A 90 -1.47 -10.09 12.67
CA PHE A 90 -1.33 -8.65 12.54
C PHE A 90 -2.52 -8.03 11.80
N ILE A 91 -2.86 -8.55 10.61
CA ILE A 91 -3.99 -8.04 9.82
C ILE A 91 -5.31 -8.22 10.58
N ALA A 92 -5.51 -9.35 11.27
CA ALA A 92 -6.71 -9.62 12.06
C ALA A 92 -6.89 -8.64 13.22
N ALA A 93 -5.79 -8.23 13.89
CA ALA A 93 -5.83 -7.21 14.94
C ALA A 93 -6.32 -5.85 14.40
N PHE A 94 -5.89 -5.47 13.20
CA PHE A 94 -6.36 -4.26 12.53
C PHE A 94 -7.79 -4.40 12.02
N GLN A 95 -8.15 -5.54 11.43
CA GLN A 95 -9.52 -5.80 10.98
C GLN A 95 -10.53 -5.67 12.11
N ALA A 96 -10.18 -6.11 13.32
CA ALA A 96 -11.02 -5.98 14.52
C ALA A 96 -11.11 -4.55 15.08
N SER A 97 -10.34 -3.61 14.52
CA SER A 97 -10.26 -2.22 14.98
C SER A 97 -10.80 -1.22 13.93
N THR A 98 -11.38 -1.72 12.85
CA THR A 98 -11.95 -0.90 11.76
C THR A 98 -13.12 -1.61 11.09
N ASP A 99 -14.07 -0.84 10.56
CA ASP A 99 -15.16 -1.34 9.71
C ASP A 99 -14.71 -1.54 8.23
N GLN A 100 -13.45 -1.19 7.92
CA GLN A 100 -12.90 -1.38 6.58
C GLN A 100 -12.57 -2.85 6.32
N ASP A 101 -13.00 -3.41 5.18
CA ASP A 101 -12.52 -4.72 4.74
C ASP A 101 -11.06 -4.65 4.31
N LEU A 102 -10.18 -5.39 4.97
CA LEU A 102 -8.75 -5.44 4.70
C LEU A 102 -8.33 -6.64 3.84
N SER A 103 -9.26 -7.45 3.34
CA SER A 103 -8.96 -8.64 2.53
C SER A 103 -8.13 -8.32 1.28
N ALA A 104 -8.55 -7.31 0.51
CA ALA A 104 -7.82 -6.85 -0.68
C ALA A 104 -6.48 -6.14 -0.33
N PHE A 105 -6.35 -5.60 0.88
CA PHE A 105 -5.08 -5.08 1.38
C PHE A 105 -4.12 -6.21 1.78
N ALA A 106 -4.61 -7.29 2.39
CA ALA A 106 -3.79 -8.43 2.80
C ALA A 106 -3.05 -9.10 1.61
N LEU A 107 -3.60 -9.00 0.40
CA LEU A 107 -2.95 -9.49 -0.83
C LEU A 107 -1.57 -8.87 -1.09
N TRP A 108 -1.30 -7.66 -0.60
CA TRP A 108 0.01 -7.03 -0.71
C TRP A 108 1.15 -7.83 -0.07
N TYR A 109 0.83 -8.60 0.98
CA TYR A 109 1.81 -9.46 1.66
C TYR A 109 2.07 -10.77 0.91
N ALA A 110 1.09 -11.24 0.14
CA ALA A 110 1.14 -12.53 -0.54
C ALA A 110 1.58 -12.43 -2.02
N GLN A 111 1.36 -11.28 -2.66
CA GLN A 111 1.67 -11.08 -4.09
C GLN A 111 2.96 -10.28 -4.28
N ALA A 112 3.86 -10.79 -5.12
CA ALA A 112 5.03 -10.09 -5.62
C ALA A 112 4.66 -9.10 -6.74
N GLY A 113 5.54 -8.21 -7.09
CA GLY A 113 5.37 -7.25 -8.17
C GLY A 113 4.74 -5.93 -7.72
N THR A 114 5.00 -4.88 -8.49
CA THR A 114 4.48 -3.53 -8.25
C THR A 114 3.31 -3.27 -9.20
N PRO A 115 2.10 -2.95 -8.67
CA PRO A 115 0.96 -2.59 -9.51
C PRO A 115 1.23 -1.32 -10.31
N ALA A 116 0.80 -1.30 -11.57
CA ALA A 116 0.70 -0.11 -12.39
C ALA A 116 -0.74 0.38 -12.41
N VAL A 117 -0.95 1.68 -12.20
CA VAL A 117 -2.26 2.30 -12.25
C VAL A 117 -2.30 3.28 -13.43
N ARG A 118 -3.21 3.04 -14.37
CA ARG A 118 -3.52 3.98 -15.45
C ARG A 118 -4.72 4.82 -15.03
N ALA A 119 -4.58 6.13 -15.15
CA ALA A 119 -5.65 7.09 -14.89
C ALA A 119 -6.11 7.74 -16.19
N LYS A 120 -7.43 7.82 -16.41
CA LYS A 120 -8.06 8.54 -17.51
C LYS A 120 -9.15 9.44 -16.93
N GLY A 121 -9.09 10.75 -17.25
CA GLY A 121 -10.10 11.71 -16.87
C GLY A 121 -10.95 12.11 -18.06
N ASP A 122 -12.27 12.17 -17.89
CA ASP A 122 -13.23 12.63 -18.88
C ASP A 122 -14.13 13.68 -18.21
N TYR A 123 -14.24 14.88 -18.81
CA TYR A 123 -15.09 15.94 -18.31
C TYR A 123 -16.38 16.05 -19.12
N ASN A 124 -17.52 16.04 -18.42
CA ASN A 124 -18.84 16.29 -19.00
C ASN A 124 -19.29 17.72 -18.64
N PRO A 125 -19.26 18.67 -19.61
CA PRO A 125 -19.62 20.07 -19.34
C PRO A 125 -21.13 20.25 -19.04
N SER A 126 -21.99 19.40 -19.59
CA SER A 126 -23.45 19.50 -19.40
C SER A 126 -23.85 19.15 -17.97
N GLU A 127 -23.21 18.17 -17.39
CA GLU A 127 -23.47 17.72 -16.01
C GLU A 127 -22.50 18.36 -15.02
N ARG A 128 -21.48 19.06 -15.50
CA ARG A 128 -20.36 19.59 -14.70
C ARG A 128 -19.70 18.52 -13.84
N THR A 129 -19.55 17.33 -14.41
CA THR A 129 -18.93 16.18 -13.76
C THR A 129 -17.61 15.84 -14.41
N TRP A 130 -16.67 15.35 -13.60
CA TRP A 130 -15.41 14.81 -14.07
C TRP A 130 -15.31 13.35 -13.64
N ARG A 131 -15.21 12.45 -14.62
CA ARG A 131 -15.06 11.01 -14.38
C ARG A 131 -13.59 10.62 -14.41
N LEU A 132 -13.10 10.07 -13.31
CA LEU A 132 -11.77 9.46 -13.23
C LEU A 132 -11.90 7.94 -13.31
N THR A 133 -11.39 7.37 -14.41
CA THR A 133 -11.29 5.92 -14.58
C THR A 133 -9.88 5.49 -14.18
N LEU A 134 -9.79 4.57 -13.22
CA LEU A 134 -8.54 3.97 -12.75
C LEU A 134 -8.52 2.50 -13.15
N THR A 135 -7.46 2.09 -13.86
CA THR A 135 -7.25 0.69 -14.24
C THR A 135 -5.94 0.22 -13.62
N GLN A 136 -6.03 -0.86 -12.83
CA GLN A 136 -4.87 -1.47 -12.19
C GLN A 136 -4.43 -2.70 -12.98
N THR A 137 -3.13 -2.85 -13.15
CA THR A 137 -2.50 -4.06 -13.68
C THR A 137 -1.31 -4.45 -12.82
N VAL A 138 -1.15 -5.75 -12.55
CA VAL A 138 0.04 -6.30 -11.89
C VAL A 138 0.66 -7.31 -12.84
N GLN A 139 1.93 -7.12 -13.17
CA GLN A 139 2.64 -8.02 -14.09
C GLN A 139 2.87 -9.39 -13.42
N PRO A 140 2.85 -10.48 -14.19
CA PRO A 140 3.31 -11.78 -13.72
C PRO A 140 4.73 -11.70 -13.14
N THR A 141 4.99 -12.47 -12.10
CA THR A 141 6.31 -12.62 -11.50
C THR A 141 6.67 -14.10 -11.36
N PRO A 142 7.93 -14.45 -11.13
CA PRO A 142 8.32 -15.85 -10.95
C PRO A 142 7.47 -16.58 -9.92
N GLY A 143 6.90 -17.72 -10.30
CA GLY A 143 6.00 -18.50 -9.42
C GLY A 143 4.60 -17.92 -9.19
N GLN A 144 4.30 -16.75 -9.76
CA GLN A 144 2.99 -16.09 -9.61
C GLN A 144 2.54 -15.50 -10.97
N PRO A 145 2.06 -16.33 -11.90
CA PRO A 145 1.59 -15.88 -13.23
C PRO A 145 0.29 -15.08 -13.14
N ASP A 146 -0.59 -15.44 -12.22
CA ASP A 146 -1.89 -14.81 -12.02
C ASP A 146 -1.86 -13.86 -10.83
N LYS A 147 -2.43 -12.67 -11.00
CA LYS A 147 -2.47 -11.62 -9.99
C LYS A 147 -3.88 -11.09 -9.79
N SER A 148 -4.24 -10.87 -8.55
CA SER A 148 -5.46 -10.17 -8.17
C SER A 148 -5.18 -8.69 -7.94
N PRO A 149 -6.16 -7.80 -8.22
CA PRO A 149 -6.04 -6.40 -7.86
C PRO A 149 -5.85 -6.23 -6.34
N VAL A 150 -4.98 -5.30 -5.96
CA VAL A 150 -4.73 -4.95 -4.55
C VAL A 150 -5.33 -3.59 -4.22
N ARG A 151 -5.68 -3.37 -2.96
CA ARG A 151 -6.22 -2.07 -2.51
C ARG A 151 -5.14 -1.00 -2.53
N ILE A 152 -5.38 0.09 -3.26
CA ILE A 152 -4.49 1.26 -3.35
C ILE A 152 -5.28 2.51 -2.98
N PRO A 153 -4.97 3.23 -1.88
CA PRO A 153 -5.61 4.48 -1.56
C PRO A 153 -5.11 5.58 -2.51
N ILE A 154 -6.05 6.27 -3.17
CA ILE A 154 -5.75 7.35 -4.12
C ILE A 154 -6.40 8.63 -3.63
N ARG A 155 -5.61 9.69 -3.50
CA ARG A 155 -6.10 11.02 -3.19
C ARG A 155 -6.19 11.84 -4.47
N VAL A 156 -7.37 12.40 -4.74
CA VAL A 156 -7.62 13.25 -5.90
C VAL A 156 -7.94 14.67 -5.44
N ALA A 157 -7.52 15.66 -6.20
CA ALA A 157 -7.93 17.06 -6.04
C ALA A 157 -8.09 17.70 -7.41
N LEU A 158 -9.11 18.53 -7.58
CA LEU A 158 -9.30 19.37 -8.74
C LEU A 158 -8.91 20.81 -8.37
N PHE A 159 -8.34 21.52 -9.33
CA PHE A 159 -7.93 22.92 -9.18
C PHE A 159 -8.59 23.75 -10.27
N ASP A 160 -8.99 24.96 -9.94
CA ASP A 160 -9.50 25.93 -10.91
C ASP A 160 -8.37 26.53 -11.78
N VAL A 161 -8.75 27.41 -12.70
CA VAL A 161 -7.80 28.08 -13.61
C VAL A 161 -6.78 28.99 -12.90
N ASN A 162 -7.04 29.36 -11.65
CA ASN A 162 -6.16 30.18 -10.82
C ASN A 162 -5.30 29.32 -9.88
N GLY A 163 -5.45 28.00 -9.92
CA GLY A 163 -4.73 27.06 -9.05
C GLY A 163 -5.35 26.91 -7.65
N ALA A 164 -6.54 27.43 -7.41
CA ALA A 164 -7.25 27.22 -6.15
C ALA A 164 -7.91 25.83 -6.13
N LYS A 165 -7.78 25.12 -5.00
CA LYS A 165 -8.41 23.81 -4.84
C LYS A 165 -9.93 23.96 -4.83
N MET A 166 -10.59 23.24 -5.71
CA MET A 166 -12.05 23.21 -5.82
C MET A 166 -12.66 22.32 -4.73
N GLU A 167 -13.82 22.73 -4.22
CA GLU A 167 -14.68 21.83 -3.46
C GLU A 167 -15.29 20.81 -4.42
N THR A 168 -15.06 19.54 -4.14
CA THR A 168 -15.55 18.43 -4.96
C THR A 168 -16.28 17.42 -4.09
N ARG A 169 -17.30 16.79 -4.66
CA ARG A 169 -17.98 15.64 -4.05
C ARG A 169 -17.73 14.42 -4.93
N ILE A 170 -17.52 13.29 -4.29
CA ILE A 170 -17.51 12.00 -4.97
C ILE A 170 -18.95 11.54 -5.03
N GLY A 171 -19.48 11.45 -6.25
CA GLY A 171 -20.79 10.84 -6.52
C GLY A 171 -20.63 9.35 -6.80
N ASP A 172 -21.70 8.61 -6.67
CA ASP A 172 -21.76 7.22 -7.11
C ASP A 172 -21.61 7.14 -8.63
N ALA A 173 -20.79 6.16 -9.09
CA ALA A 173 -20.53 5.90 -10.50
C ALA A 173 -21.59 4.96 -11.11
#